data_ffa7648836483ad099a3432a87e2237f
#
_entry.id   ffa7648836483ad099a3432a87e2237f
#
_cell.length_a   1.000
_cell.length_b   1.000
_cell.length_c   1.000
_cell.angle_alpha   90.00
_cell.angle_beta   90.00
_cell.angle_gamma   90.00
#
_symmetry.space_group_name_H-M   'P 1'
#
loop_
_entity.id
_entity.type
_entity.pdbx_description
1 polymer ?
#
loop_
_entity_poly.entity_id
_entity_poly.type
_entity_poly.pdbx_seq_one_letter_code
_entity_poly.pdbx_strand_id
1 'polypeptide(L)'
;MQAAEAEQRAAVVAEARSWIGTPYHNCADIKGVGVDCGMIIVRVFVDAGLLPPFDPRPYPSDWHLHRDEERYLGFVIDRAREVEKPQPGDVMLFRWGRSYAHGGIVTVLTPLRVVHAYYPSRCVLEDEVARDAMLSDPVRKPRYFSFWTGE
;
A
#
# COMPACT_ATOMS: atom_id res chain seq x y z
N MET A 1 -17.71 -5.71 12.62
CA MET A 1 -17.54 -5.44 11.17
C MET A 1 -18.83 -5.82 10.46
N GLN A 2 -19.38 -4.92 9.67
CA GLN A 2 -20.59 -5.19 8.89
C GLN A 2 -20.27 -6.10 7.70
N ALA A 3 -21.30 -6.84 7.22
CA ALA A 3 -21.12 -7.75 6.09
C ALA A 3 -20.61 -7.04 4.83
N ALA A 4 -21.15 -5.84 4.54
CA ALA A 4 -20.71 -5.08 3.36
C ALA A 4 -19.24 -4.67 3.47
N GLU A 5 -18.76 -4.28 4.65
CA GLU A 5 -17.37 -3.96 4.85
C GLU A 5 -16.50 -5.20 4.67
N ALA A 6 -16.91 -6.35 5.20
CA ALA A 6 -16.16 -7.60 5.05
C ALA A 6 -16.02 -7.98 3.57
N GLU A 7 -17.09 -7.83 2.79
CA GLU A 7 -17.08 -8.09 1.34
C GLU A 7 -16.15 -7.12 0.61
N GLN A 8 -16.19 -5.83 0.97
CA GLN A 8 -15.33 -4.81 0.37
C GLN A 8 -13.85 -5.08 0.69
N ARG A 9 -13.55 -5.45 1.94
CA ARG A 9 -12.18 -5.79 2.33
C ARG A 9 -11.67 -7.00 1.55
N ALA A 10 -12.50 -8.03 1.40
CA ALA A 10 -12.15 -9.20 0.61
C ALA A 10 -11.90 -8.84 -0.86
N ALA A 11 -12.71 -7.94 -1.42
CA ALA A 11 -12.52 -7.46 -2.79
C ALA A 11 -11.22 -6.69 -2.95
N VAL A 12 -10.85 -5.85 -1.97
CA VAL A 12 -9.58 -5.13 -1.99
C VAL A 12 -8.41 -6.10 -1.95
N VAL A 13 -8.46 -7.10 -1.07
CA VAL A 13 -7.38 -8.11 -0.99
C VAL A 13 -7.27 -8.89 -2.29
N ALA A 14 -8.38 -9.31 -2.88
CA ALA A 14 -8.38 -10.03 -4.16
C ALA A 14 -7.81 -9.16 -5.28
N GLU A 15 -8.21 -7.88 -5.34
CA GLU A 15 -7.69 -6.96 -6.35
C GLU A 15 -6.18 -6.74 -6.17
N ALA A 16 -5.72 -6.56 -4.93
CA ALA A 16 -4.30 -6.42 -4.65
C ALA A 16 -3.51 -7.65 -5.12
N ARG A 17 -4.00 -8.85 -4.82
CA ARG A 17 -3.36 -10.10 -5.23
C ARG A 17 -3.34 -10.28 -6.74
N SER A 18 -4.28 -9.70 -7.45
CA SER A 18 -4.31 -9.79 -8.93
C SER A 18 -3.14 -9.06 -9.59
N TRP A 19 -2.43 -8.19 -8.85
CA TRP A 19 -1.26 -7.47 -9.34
C TRP A 19 0.05 -8.24 -9.15
N ILE A 20 0.06 -9.35 -8.40
CA ILE A 20 1.27 -10.12 -8.13
C ILE A 20 1.95 -10.51 -9.44
N GLY A 21 3.26 -10.28 -9.52
CA GLY A 21 4.05 -10.52 -10.72
C GLY A 21 4.19 -9.33 -11.64
N THR A 22 3.40 -8.27 -11.45
CA THR A 22 3.56 -7.04 -12.24
C THR A 22 4.94 -6.44 -11.96
N PRO A 23 5.74 -6.11 -13.00
CA PRO A 23 7.07 -5.52 -12.80
C PRO A 23 7.00 -4.17 -12.09
N TYR A 24 8.01 -3.88 -11.27
CA TYR A 24 8.15 -2.55 -10.68
C TYR A 24 8.60 -1.56 -11.75
N HIS A 25 7.85 -0.48 -11.91
CA HIS A 25 8.21 0.59 -12.83
C HIS A 25 7.70 1.92 -12.28
N ASN A 26 8.59 2.89 -12.07
CA ASN A 26 8.24 4.17 -11.48
C ASN A 26 7.16 4.89 -12.30
N CYS A 27 6.14 5.40 -11.62
CA CYS A 27 5.01 6.13 -12.20
C CYS A 27 4.12 5.33 -13.15
N ALA A 28 4.31 4.02 -13.26
CA ALA A 28 3.44 3.16 -14.06
C ALA A 28 2.25 2.66 -13.24
N ASP A 29 1.15 2.30 -13.93
CA ASP A 29 -0.07 1.84 -13.28
C ASP A 29 -0.88 0.86 -14.14
N ILE A 30 -0.19 -0.01 -14.88
CA ILE A 30 -0.83 -0.98 -15.78
C ILE A 30 -0.51 -2.40 -15.30
N LYS A 31 -1.57 -3.12 -14.91
CA LYS A 31 -1.45 -4.50 -14.41
C LYS A 31 -0.72 -5.39 -15.44
N GLY A 32 0.27 -6.14 -14.95
CA GLY A 32 1.07 -7.02 -15.80
C GLY A 32 2.17 -6.33 -16.58
N VAL A 33 2.17 -5.00 -16.66
CA VAL A 33 3.14 -4.22 -17.43
C VAL A 33 4.09 -3.44 -16.52
N GLY A 34 3.54 -2.71 -15.55
CA GLY A 34 4.37 -1.96 -14.62
C GLY A 34 3.53 -1.22 -13.61
N VAL A 35 4.07 -1.09 -12.38
CA VAL A 35 3.45 -0.34 -11.30
C VAL A 35 4.51 -0.01 -10.26
N ASP A 36 4.34 1.11 -9.54
CA ASP A 36 5.19 1.41 -8.39
C ASP A 36 4.40 1.29 -7.07
N CYS A 37 5.09 1.53 -5.95
CA CYS A 37 4.50 1.32 -4.62
C CYS A 37 3.35 2.27 -4.29
N GLY A 38 3.31 3.44 -4.91
CA GLY A 38 2.20 4.39 -4.72
C GLY A 38 1.03 4.05 -5.62
N MET A 39 1.29 3.81 -6.88
CA MET A 39 0.24 3.58 -7.86
C MET A 39 -0.54 2.28 -7.64
N ILE A 40 0.10 1.23 -7.09
CA ILE A 40 -0.65 0.01 -6.78
C ILE A 40 -1.76 0.27 -5.76
N ILE A 41 -1.49 1.10 -4.74
CA ILE A 41 -2.51 1.44 -3.74
C ILE A 41 -3.64 2.22 -4.41
N VAL A 42 -3.30 3.23 -5.22
CA VAL A 42 -4.30 4.01 -5.94
C VAL A 42 -5.17 3.11 -6.80
N ARG A 43 -4.56 2.28 -7.63
CA ARG A 43 -5.30 1.43 -8.58
C ARG A 43 -6.17 0.41 -7.86
N VAL A 44 -5.66 -0.23 -6.81
CA VAL A 44 -6.44 -1.23 -6.08
C VAL A 44 -7.71 -0.61 -5.49
N PHE A 45 -7.60 0.53 -4.81
CA PHE A 45 -8.78 1.13 -4.17
C PHE A 45 -9.73 1.78 -5.17
N VAL A 46 -9.22 2.35 -6.25
CA VAL A 46 -10.07 2.88 -7.32
C VAL A 46 -10.79 1.74 -8.05
N ASP A 47 -10.06 0.70 -8.44
CA ASP A 47 -10.63 -0.41 -9.20
C ASP A 47 -11.58 -1.27 -8.35
N ALA A 48 -11.36 -1.34 -7.04
CA ALA A 48 -12.29 -2.00 -6.12
C ALA A 48 -13.52 -1.14 -5.77
N GLY A 49 -13.59 0.10 -6.28
CA GLY A 49 -14.74 0.98 -6.08
C GLY A 49 -14.77 1.69 -4.74
N LEU A 50 -13.69 1.72 -3.99
CA LEU A 50 -13.62 2.36 -2.68
C LEU A 50 -13.28 3.85 -2.76
N LEU A 51 -12.60 4.27 -3.83
CA LEU A 51 -12.19 5.66 -4.03
C LEU A 51 -12.57 6.11 -5.44
N PRO A 52 -12.90 7.41 -5.60
CA PRO A 52 -13.05 7.99 -6.94
C PRO A 52 -11.70 8.02 -7.65
N PRO A 53 -11.68 7.99 -8.99
CA PRO A 53 -10.42 8.07 -9.74
C PRO A 53 -9.66 9.34 -9.39
N PHE A 54 -8.35 9.19 -9.15
CA PHE A 54 -7.43 10.30 -8.96
C PHE A 54 -6.02 9.86 -9.35
N ASP A 55 -5.14 10.83 -9.59
CA ASP A 55 -3.78 10.55 -10.03
C ASP A 55 -2.79 11.45 -9.27
N PRO A 56 -1.98 10.88 -8.36
CA PRO A 56 -0.99 11.66 -7.61
C PRO A 56 0.28 11.99 -8.39
N ARG A 57 0.43 11.46 -9.61
CA ARG A 57 1.63 11.70 -10.44
C ARG A 57 1.64 13.10 -11.04
N PRO A 58 2.81 13.68 -11.40
CA PRO A 58 4.13 13.06 -11.29
C PRO A 58 4.76 13.23 -9.92
N TYR A 59 5.67 12.31 -9.58
CA TYR A 59 6.51 12.41 -8.40
C TYR A 59 7.88 11.77 -8.74
N PRO A 60 8.99 12.21 -8.06
CA PRO A 60 10.30 11.63 -8.35
C PRO A 60 10.44 10.21 -7.77
N SER A 61 11.28 9.38 -8.39
CA SER A 61 11.52 8.01 -7.92
C SER A 61 12.24 7.95 -6.57
N ASP A 62 12.95 9.03 -6.22
CA ASP A 62 13.70 9.15 -4.97
C ASP A 62 12.99 10.04 -3.93
N TRP A 63 11.68 10.16 -4.01
CA TRP A 63 10.88 11.03 -3.13
C TRP A 63 11.06 10.75 -1.64
N HIS A 64 11.44 9.53 -1.28
CA HIS A 64 11.71 9.16 0.11
C HIS A 64 12.92 9.89 0.71
N LEU A 65 13.77 10.51 -0.13
CA LEU A 65 14.91 11.31 0.29
C LEU A 65 14.56 12.77 0.54
N HIS A 66 13.38 13.21 0.09
CA HIS A 66 12.91 14.60 0.22
C HIS A 66 12.17 14.75 1.54
N ARG A 67 12.84 15.28 2.56
CA ARG A 67 12.33 15.30 3.92
C ARG A 67 11.06 16.14 4.14
N ASP A 68 10.81 17.11 3.28
CA ASP A 68 9.65 17.99 3.41
C ASP A 68 8.45 17.52 2.58
N GLU A 69 8.59 16.39 1.86
CA GLU A 69 7.59 15.91 0.92
C GLU A 69 7.12 14.51 1.29
N GLU A 70 6.22 14.42 2.26
CA GLU A 70 5.56 13.15 2.57
C GLU A 70 4.34 12.97 1.67
N ARG A 71 4.56 13.01 0.36
CA ARG A 71 3.47 12.91 -0.62
C ARG A 71 2.72 11.59 -0.53
N TYR A 72 3.47 10.52 -0.32
CA TYR A 72 2.89 9.19 -0.20
C TYR A 72 1.94 9.15 1.00
N LEU A 73 2.44 9.56 2.15
CA LEU A 73 1.64 9.62 3.37
C LEU A 73 0.47 10.59 3.19
N GLY A 74 0.72 11.75 2.55
CA GLY A 74 -0.29 12.79 2.35
C GLY A 74 -1.51 12.28 1.61
N PHE A 75 -1.34 11.61 0.46
CA PHE A 75 -2.51 11.16 -0.28
C PHE A 75 -3.28 10.04 0.42
N VAL A 76 -2.62 9.24 1.25
CA VAL A 76 -3.29 8.23 2.06
C VAL A 76 -4.06 8.89 3.22
N ILE A 77 -3.41 9.80 3.96
CA ILE A 77 -4.02 10.49 5.10
C ILE A 77 -5.26 11.27 4.67
N ASP A 78 -5.20 11.94 3.51
CA ASP A 78 -6.33 12.73 3.00
C ASP A 78 -7.59 11.89 2.75
N ARG A 79 -7.44 10.57 2.61
CA ARG A 79 -8.51 9.66 2.21
C ARG A 79 -8.81 8.57 3.21
N ALA A 80 -7.94 8.37 4.20
CA ALA A 80 -8.03 7.27 5.15
C ALA A 80 -7.82 7.78 6.57
N ARG A 81 -8.16 6.96 7.56
CA ARG A 81 -7.87 7.27 8.96
C ARG A 81 -6.81 6.31 9.48
N GLU A 82 -5.97 6.81 10.39
CA GLU A 82 -4.96 5.97 11.03
C GLU A 82 -5.59 5.04 12.05
N VAL A 83 -5.14 3.78 12.08
CA VAL A 83 -5.60 2.77 13.04
C VAL A 83 -4.39 2.12 13.72
N GLU A 84 -4.58 1.63 14.95
CA GLU A 84 -3.51 0.94 15.68
C GLU A 84 -3.38 -0.52 15.25
N LYS A 85 -4.52 -1.16 14.96
CA LYS A 85 -4.57 -2.57 14.58
C LYS A 85 -5.18 -2.70 13.19
N PRO A 86 -4.40 -3.15 12.22
CA PRO A 86 -4.91 -3.27 10.85
C PRO A 86 -5.85 -4.45 10.72
N GLN A 87 -6.70 -4.36 9.71
CA GLN A 87 -7.53 -5.45 9.20
C GLN A 87 -7.15 -5.72 7.75
N PRO A 88 -7.47 -6.91 7.20
CA PRO A 88 -7.23 -7.15 5.78
C PRO A 88 -7.89 -6.07 4.90
N GLY A 89 -7.15 -5.56 3.94
CA GLY A 89 -7.58 -4.44 3.09
C GLY A 89 -7.07 -3.08 3.56
N ASP A 90 -6.58 -2.96 4.79
CA ASP A 90 -5.98 -1.73 5.25
C ASP A 90 -4.60 -1.53 4.62
N VAL A 91 -4.09 -0.30 4.70
CA VAL A 91 -2.78 0.07 4.15
C VAL A 91 -1.77 0.13 5.28
N MET A 92 -0.61 -0.48 5.04
CA MET A 92 0.55 -0.39 5.94
C MET A 92 1.59 0.47 5.26
N LEU A 93 2.00 1.57 5.92
CA LEU A 93 3.04 2.45 5.42
C LEU A 93 4.33 2.25 6.20
N PHE A 94 5.43 2.27 5.46
CA PHE A 94 6.78 2.08 5.99
C PHE A 94 7.59 3.36 5.80
N ARG A 95 8.32 3.77 6.83
CA ARG A 95 9.26 4.85 6.70
C ARG A 95 10.49 4.37 5.93
N TRP A 96 10.79 5.05 4.84
CA TRP A 96 11.93 4.74 3.99
C TRP A 96 12.78 5.99 3.84
N GLY A 97 13.95 5.99 4.46
CA GLY A 97 14.72 7.22 4.55
C GLY A 97 14.05 8.20 5.50
N ARG A 98 13.70 9.39 5.00
CA ARG A 98 13.18 10.49 5.82
C ARG A 98 11.67 10.62 5.80
N SER A 99 10.98 9.83 5.01
CA SER A 99 9.54 9.96 4.86
C SER A 99 8.87 8.60 4.72
N TYR A 100 7.54 8.58 4.87
CA TYR A 100 6.72 7.40 4.60
C TYR A 100 6.55 7.28 3.09
N ALA A 101 7.46 6.56 2.46
CA ALA A 101 7.56 6.49 1.00
C ALA A 101 7.33 5.09 0.43
N HIS A 102 7.00 4.12 1.28
CA HIS A 102 6.66 2.77 0.85
C HIS A 102 5.41 2.30 1.56
N GLY A 103 4.63 1.50 0.89
CA GLY A 103 3.43 0.94 1.49
C GLY A 103 2.96 -0.31 0.78
N GLY A 104 2.05 -1.01 1.46
CA GLY A 104 1.42 -2.21 0.94
C GLY A 104 0.01 -2.35 1.47
N ILE A 105 -0.71 -3.30 0.90
CA ILE A 105 -2.07 -3.62 1.33
C ILE A 105 -2.00 -4.88 2.19
N VAL A 106 -2.51 -4.78 3.41
CA VAL A 106 -2.53 -5.90 4.36
C VAL A 106 -3.49 -6.97 3.84
N THR A 107 -3.01 -8.20 3.77
CA THR A 107 -3.81 -9.33 3.27
C THR A 107 -4.09 -10.38 4.34
N VAL A 108 -3.13 -10.62 5.24
CA VAL A 108 -3.23 -11.60 6.33
C VAL A 108 -2.70 -10.94 7.59
N LEU A 109 -3.34 -11.21 8.74
CA LEU A 109 -2.91 -10.63 10.01
C LEU A 109 -1.91 -11.51 10.77
N THR A 110 -2.08 -12.82 10.73
CA THR A 110 -1.24 -13.74 11.49
C THR A 110 -0.85 -14.93 10.61
N PRO A 111 0.36 -14.94 10.06
CA PRO A 111 1.39 -13.88 10.13
C PRO A 111 1.00 -12.65 9.29
N LEU A 112 1.51 -11.50 9.69
CA LEU A 112 1.22 -10.25 8.97
C LEU A 112 1.84 -10.28 7.58
N ARG A 113 1.00 -10.16 6.54
CA ARG A 113 1.42 -10.16 5.14
C ARG A 113 0.86 -8.95 4.42
N VAL A 114 1.63 -8.47 3.45
CA VAL A 114 1.24 -7.35 2.58
C VAL A 114 1.49 -7.70 1.13
N VAL A 115 0.61 -7.21 0.25
CA VAL A 115 0.88 -7.12 -1.18
C VAL A 115 1.44 -5.74 -1.44
N HIS A 116 2.58 -5.66 -2.08
CA HIS A 116 3.24 -4.39 -2.39
C HIS A 116 4.08 -4.49 -3.66
N ALA A 117 4.26 -3.34 -4.32
CA ALA A 117 5.23 -3.22 -5.39
C ALA A 117 6.58 -2.91 -4.74
N TYR A 118 7.49 -3.88 -4.75
CA TYR A 118 8.69 -3.85 -3.93
C TYR A 118 9.94 -3.72 -4.81
N TYR A 119 10.58 -2.55 -4.73
CA TYR A 119 11.73 -2.26 -5.60
C TYR A 119 12.86 -3.30 -5.48
N PRO A 120 13.27 -3.75 -4.27
CA PRO A 120 14.32 -4.75 -4.17
C PRO A 120 14.03 -6.05 -4.92
N SER A 121 12.76 -6.42 -5.03
CA SER A 121 12.31 -7.62 -5.75
C SER A 121 11.93 -7.34 -7.20
N ARG A 122 11.87 -6.07 -7.60
CA ARG A 122 11.57 -5.61 -8.95
C ARG A 122 10.17 -5.99 -9.44
N CYS A 123 9.26 -6.35 -8.55
CA CYS A 123 7.89 -6.73 -8.91
C CYS A 123 6.95 -6.62 -7.71
N VAL A 124 5.66 -6.80 -8.00
CA VAL A 124 4.64 -6.95 -6.96
C VAL A 124 4.68 -8.38 -6.42
N LEU A 125 4.66 -8.50 -5.11
CA LEU A 125 4.60 -9.80 -4.44
C LEU A 125 3.85 -9.67 -3.11
N GLU A 126 3.52 -10.80 -2.51
CA GLU A 126 2.95 -10.85 -1.17
C GLU A 126 4.02 -11.35 -0.22
N ASP A 127 4.44 -10.51 0.73
CA ASP A 127 5.50 -10.81 1.67
C ASP A 127 4.97 -10.93 3.09
N GLU A 128 5.54 -11.87 3.83
CA GLU A 128 5.39 -11.89 5.29
C GLU A 128 6.38 -10.87 5.86
N VAL A 129 5.83 -9.83 6.51
CA VAL A 129 6.63 -8.68 6.96
C VAL A 129 7.79 -9.10 7.86
N ALA A 130 7.53 -10.04 8.79
CA ALA A 130 8.55 -10.49 9.75
C ALA A 130 9.72 -11.23 9.09
N ARG A 131 9.55 -11.74 7.87
CA ARG A 131 10.59 -12.50 7.16
C ARG A 131 11.44 -11.64 6.23
N ASP A 132 11.04 -10.41 5.97
CA ASP A 132 11.83 -9.51 5.14
C ASP A 132 12.68 -8.63 6.04
N ALA A 133 14.01 -8.68 5.87
CA ALA A 133 14.94 -7.96 6.74
C ALA A 133 14.74 -6.45 6.68
N MET A 134 14.34 -5.91 5.53
CA MET A 134 14.12 -4.47 5.39
C MET A 134 12.78 -4.06 5.98
N LEU A 135 11.71 -4.80 5.68
CA LEU A 135 10.37 -4.47 6.18
C LEU A 135 10.27 -4.62 7.71
N SER A 136 10.96 -5.59 8.28
CA SER A 136 10.92 -5.87 9.71
C SER A 136 11.86 -5.00 10.54
N ASP A 137 12.71 -4.21 9.91
CA ASP A 137 13.63 -3.32 10.61
C ASP A 137 12.83 -2.28 11.41
N PRO A 138 13.08 -2.12 12.73
CA PRO A 138 12.35 -1.14 13.55
C PRO A 138 12.42 0.31 13.03
N VAL A 139 13.42 0.65 12.22
CA VAL A 139 13.54 1.99 11.64
C VAL A 139 12.39 2.32 10.68
N ARG A 140 11.67 1.32 10.18
CA ARG A 140 10.52 1.51 9.30
C ARG A 140 9.33 2.14 10.00
N LYS A 141 9.19 2.02 11.32
CA LYS A 141 8.14 2.64 12.15
C LYS A 141 6.78 2.56 11.46
N PRO A 142 6.26 1.35 11.20
CA PRO A 142 5.07 1.19 10.36
C PRO A 142 3.85 1.90 10.96
N ARG A 143 3.02 2.42 10.05
CA ARG A 143 1.73 3.03 10.39
C ARG A 143 0.66 2.38 9.54
N TYR A 144 -0.55 2.27 10.10
CA TYR A 144 -1.66 1.59 9.45
C TYR A 144 -2.80 2.56 9.20
N PHE A 145 -3.42 2.47 8.03
CA PHE A 145 -4.50 3.35 7.62
C PHE A 145 -5.65 2.54 7.04
N SER A 146 -6.88 2.96 7.34
CA SER A 146 -8.09 2.28 6.89
C SER A 146 -8.98 3.25 6.10
N PHE A 147 -9.53 2.77 4.99
CA PHE A 147 -10.50 3.53 4.20
C PHE A 147 -11.93 3.30 4.68
N TRP A 148 -12.12 2.54 5.74
CA TRP A 148 -13.43 2.30 6.37
C TRP A 148 -13.52 3.06 7.68
N THR A 149 -14.75 3.48 8.02
CA THR A 149 -14.96 4.30 9.22
C THR A 149 -14.84 3.51 10.52
N GLY A 150 -15.01 2.20 10.47
CA GLY A 150 -14.88 1.36 11.64
C GLY A 150 -16.13 1.32 12.52
N GLU A 151 -17.26 1.77 12.01
CA GLU A 151 -18.55 1.71 12.69
C GLU A 151 -19.19 0.34 12.58
#